data_b3469d4556ea658a6e3b5916114ad719
#
_entry.id   b3469d4556ea658a6e3b5916114ad719
#
_cell.length_a   1.000
_cell.length_b   1.000
_cell.length_c   1.000
_cell.angle_alpha   90.00
_cell.angle_beta   90.00
_cell.angle_gamma   90.00
#
_symmetry.space_group_name_H-M   'P 1'
#
loop_
_entity.id
_entity.type
_entity.pdbx_description
1 polymer ?
#
loop_
_entity_poly.entity_id
_entity_poly.type
_entity_poly.pdbx_seq_one_letter_code
_entity_poly.pdbx_strand_id
1 'polypeptide(L)'
;METITNTLRDSKTARWTALTIVSFTMLCGYYIADVMAPLKPMLEKELLWNSTEYGFFTSAYGWFNVFLLMLILGGILLDKKGVRFTGNMSTIVMVAGTALKYWAISTHSLDGLHILGMKAQVVVAALGYAVFGVGVEVAGIVVSKVIVKWFKGKEMALAMGLQLATARLGTALALFASYPIAIWMGGVAKPVLLGLILLCIGMIAFFMYSIQDKKLDKSVAEEAAISGAVEEESFRLADLKFIIKNKGWWYIAILCVLFYSAVFPFLKYASDLMVNKFGVNPLVAGTIPSLLPFGTILLTPLFGSVYDRRGKGATLMIIGAIIIILVHALFSVPFLNFKSVAIALIIFLGIGFSLVPSAMWPSVPKIIPERQLGSAYALIFWVQNWGLMGVPALIGWVLDKYCITGTRLVDGVRIPNYNYTIPMLIFTGFGVLALIFAFLLKAEDRKKGYGLELPNIKE
;
A
#
# COMPACT_ATOMS: atom_id res chain seq x y z
N MET A 1 -6.32 41.59 -26.92
CA MET A 1 -7.14 40.38 -27.07
C MET A 1 -6.26 39.22 -26.63
N GLU A 2 -6.44 38.76 -25.39
CA GLU A 2 -5.81 37.55 -24.92
C GLU A 2 -6.42 36.37 -25.68
N THR A 3 -5.69 35.75 -26.57
CA THR A 3 -6.03 34.45 -27.13
C THR A 3 -5.90 33.46 -26.00
N ILE A 4 -7.01 33.15 -25.33
CA ILE A 4 -7.09 32.05 -24.35
C ILE A 4 -6.87 30.74 -25.15
N THR A 5 -5.65 30.31 -25.21
CA THR A 5 -5.31 28.97 -25.76
C THR A 5 -5.80 27.93 -24.77
N ASN A 6 -6.97 27.34 -25.03
CA ASN A 6 -7.51 26.25 -24.24
C ASN A 6 -6.61 25.02 -24.38
N THR A 7 -5.90 24.67 -23.31
CA THR A 7 -5.13 23.42 -23.26
C THR A 7 -6.02 22.20 -23.03
N LEU A 8 -5.53 21.01 -23.32
CA LEU A 8 -6.28 19.77 -23.04
C LEU A 8 -6.65 19.59 -21.56
N ARG A 9 -5.89 20.18 -20.63
CA ARG A 9 -6.21 20.17 -19.19
C ARG A 9 -7.46 21.00 -18.85
N ASP A 10 -7.85 21.94 -19.71
CA ASP A 10 -9.07 22.74 -19.53
C ASP A 10 -10.32 21.94 -19.90
N SER A 11 -10.18 20.93 -20.76
CA SER A 11 -11.25 19.97 -21.03
C SER A 11 -11.52 19.09 -19.82
N LYS A 12 -12.70 19.26 -19.19
CA LYS A 12 -13.14 18.44 -18.05
C LYS A 12 -13.14 16.95 -18.42
N THR A 13 -13.65 16.60 -19.58
CA THR A 13 -13.70 15.21 -20.06
C THR A 13 -12.30 14.62 -20.17
N ALA A 14 -11.34 15.32 -20.78
CA ALA A 14 -9.99 14.81 -20.99
C ALA A 14 -9.26 14.54 -19.66
N ARG A 15 -9.29 15.48 -18.70
CA ARG A 15 -8.62 15.29 -17.40
C ARG A 15 -9.26 14.21 -16.54
N TRP A 16 -10.60 14.11 -16.54
CA TRP A 16 -11.28 13.06 -15.79
C TRP A 16 -11.09 11.67 -16.43
N THR A 17 -11.03 11.57 -17.77
CA THR A 17 -10.64 10.32 -18.46
C THR A 17 -9.22 9.91 -18.09
N ALA A 18 -8.27 10.84 -18.09
CA ALA A 18 -6.89 10.55 -17.65
C ALA A 18 -6.88 10.02 -16.22
N LEU A 19 -7.60 10.67 -15.28
CA LEU A 19 -7.73 10.20 -13.90
C LEU A 19 -8.33 8.80 -13.80
N THR A 20 -9.39 8.52 -14.54
CA THR A 20 -10.06 7.20 -14.53
C THR A 20 -9.10 6.10 -14.96
N ILE A 21 -8.33 6.31 -16.03
CA ILE A 21 -7.36 5.32 -16.53
C ILE A 21 -6.27 5.04 -15.49
N VAL A 22 -5.64 6.08 -14.95
CA VAL A 22 -4.54 5.87 -13.99
C VAL A 22 -5.06 5.29 -12.65
N SER A 23 -6.27 5.69 -12.24
CA SER A 23 -6.91 5.15 -11.03
C SER A 23 -7.30 3.68 -11.21
N PHE A 24 -7.81 3.28 -12.38
CA PHE A 24 -8.10 1.89 -12.70
C PHE A 24 -6.83 1.03 -12.69
N THR A 25 -5.73 1.53 -13.25
CA THR A 25 -4.44 0.83 -13.20
C THR A 25 -3.99 0.60 -11.76
N MET A 26 -4.15 1.60 -10.89
CA MET A 26 -3.82 1.46 -9.47
C MET A 26 -4.77 0.50 -8.74
N LEU A 27 -6.08 0.50 -9.05
CA LEU A 27 -7.02 -0.48 -8.52
C LEU A 27 -6.55 -1.91 -8.83
N CYS A 28 -6.19 -2.19 -10.08
CA CYS A 28 -5.68 -3.50 -10.49
C CYS A 28 -4.37 -3.85 -9.76
N GLY A 29 -3.46 -2.88 -9.59
CA GLY A 29 -2.23 -3.05 -8.83
C GLY A 29 -2.49 -3.41 -7.37
N TYR A 30 -3.35 -2.68 -6.68
CA TYR A 30 -3.70 -2.97 -5.28
C TYR A 30 -4.49 -4.27 -5.11
N TYR A 31 -5.34 -4.63 -6.08
CA TYR A 31 -5.96 -5.96 -6.10
C TYR A 31 -4.89 -7.06 -6.14
N ILE A 32 -3.91 -7.00 -7.04
CA ILE A 32 -2.82 -7.98 -7.14
C ILE A 32 -1.90 -7.96 -5.92
N ALA A 33 -1.70 -6.81 -5.30
CA ALA A 33 -0.92 -6.72 -4.06
C ALA A 33 -1.53 -7.54 -2.92
N ASP A 34 -2.86 -7.61 -2.84
CA ASP A 34 -3.57 -8.21 -1.70
C ASP A 34 -4.33 -9.50 -2.04
N VAL A 35 -4.38 -9.92 -3.31
CA VAL A 35 -5.16 -11.08 -3.81
C VAL A 35 -4.86 -12.38 -3.07
N MET A 36 -3.62 -12.58 -2.63
CA MET A 36 -3.19 -13.81 -1.93
C MET A 36 -3.55 -13.81 -0.43
N ALA A 37 -3.91 -12.66 0.15
CA ALA A 37 -4.18 -12.56 1.58
C ALA A 37 -5.33 -13.46 2.07
N PRO A 38 -6.51 -13.50 1.45
CA PRO A 38 -7.58 -14.40 1.86
C PRO A 38 -7.34 -15.85 1.41
N LEU A 39 -6.37 -16.10 0.52
CA LEU A 39 -6.11 -17.41 -0.07
C LEU A 39 -5.12 -18.26 0.76
N LYS A 40 -4.55 -17.74 1.86
CA LYS A 40 -3.57 -18.49 2.67
C LYS A 40 -4.05 -19.89 3.04
N PRO A 41 -5.28 -20.14 3.56
CA PRO A 41 -5.74 -21.50 3.86
C PRO A 41 -5.82 -22.41 2.62
N MET A 42 -6.06 -21.83 1.43
CA MET A 42 -6.11 -22.57 0.17
C MET A 42 -4.70 -22.89 -0.34
N LEU A 43 -3.73 -21.99 -0.15
CA LEU A 43 -2.32 -22.23 -0.45
C LEU A 43 -1.77 -23.40 0.42
N GLU A 44 -2.14 -23.41 1.69
CA GLU A 44 -1.77 -24.52 2.61
C GLU A 44 -2.38 -25.86 2.17
N LYS A 45 -3.61 -25.83 1.64
CA LYS A 45 -4.32 -27.04 1.18
C LYS A 45 -3.87 -27.50 -0.21
N GLU A 46 -3.83 -26.61 -1.21
CA GLU A 46 -3.60 -26.98 -2.61
C GLU A 46 -2.12 -27.06 -2.96
N LEU A 47 -1.29 -26.16 -2.41
CA LEU A 47 0.14 -26.06 -2.72
C LEU A 47 1.03 -26.51 -1.55
N LEU A 48 0.43 -26.90 -0.44
CA LEU A 48 1.10 -27.34 0.79
C LEU A 48 2.13 -26.31 1.31
N TRP A 49 1.86 -25.03 1.08
CA TRP A 49 2.72 -23.98 1.63
C TRP A 49 2.53 -23.90 3.14
N ASN A 50 3.64 -23.77 3.87
CA ASN A 50 3.56 -23.43 5.29
C ASN A 50 3.52 -21.90 5.50
N SER A 51 3.32 -21.46 6.74
CA SER A 51 3.24 -20.02 7.04
C SER A 51 4.57 -19.30 6.83
N THR A 52 5.72 -19.96 7.02
CA THR A 52 7.05 -19.41 6.73
C THR A 52 7.22 -19.15 5.23
N GLU A 53 6.83 -20.11 4.39
CA GLU A 53 6.84 -19.96 2.93
C GLU A 53 5.90 -18.86 2.45
N TYR A 54 4.71 -18.77 3.05
CA TYR A 54 3.77 -17.67 2.79
C TYR A 54 4.33 -16.31 3.24
N GLY A 55 4.96 -16.26 4.41
CA GLY A 55 5.64 -15.06 4.93
C GLY A 55 6.81 -14.63 4.05
N PHE A 56 7.63 -15.58 3.58
CA PHE A 56 8.71 -15.33 2.63
C PHE A 56 8.17 -14.76 1.30
N PHE A 57 7.13 -15.39 0.75
CA PHE A 57 6.46 -14.89 -0.44
C PHE A 57 5.93 -13.47 -0.27
N THR A 58 5.21 -13.19 0.81
CA THR A 58 4.63 -11.87 1.04
C THR A 58 5.68 -10.79 1.32
N SER A 59 6.81 -11.15 1.93
CA SER A 59 7.94 -10.25 2.14
C SER A 59 8.60 -9.77 0.85
N ALA A 60 8.50 -10.56 -0.20
CA ALA A 60 9.15 -10.30 -1.47
C ALA A 60 8.69 -8.99 -2.13
N TYR A 61 7.48 -8.52 -1.82
CA TYR A 61 6.98 -7.22 -2.29
C TYR A 61 7.98 -6.07 -2.09
N GLY A 62 8.69 -6.06 -0.96
CA GLY A 62 9.62 -5.00 -0.61
C GLY A 62 11.07 -5.23 -1.05
N TRP A 63 11.48 -6.44 -1.49
CA TRP A 63 12.90 -6.78 -1.65
C TRP A 63 13.65 -5.81 -2.55
N PHE A 64 13.18 -5.60 -3.77
CA PHE A 64 13.88 -4.74 -4.72
C PHE A 64 13.73 -3.25 -4.38
N ASN A 65 12.62 -2.87 -3.77
CA ASN A 65 12.41 -1.50 -3.30
C ASN A 65 13.39 -1.16 -2.17
N VAL A 66 13.67 -2.12 -1.28
CA VAL A 66 14.59 -1.95 -0.14
C VAL A 66 16.04 -2.08 -0.58
N PHE A 67 16.42 -3.24 -1.16
CA PHE A 67 17.83 -3.56 -1.39
C PHE A 67 18.40 -2.94 -2.67
N LEU A 68 17.59 -2.75 -3.69
CA LEU A 68 18.00 -2.13 -4.95
C LEU A 68 17.57 -0.67 -5.08
N LEU A 69 16.97 -0.09 -4.04
CA LEU A 69 16.53 1.31 -4.00
C LEU A 69 15.62 1.69 -5.18
N MET A 70 14.78 0.74 -5.63
CA MET A 70 14.01 0.90 -6.87
C MET A 70 13.01 2.06 -6.82
N LEU A 71 12.52 2.46 -5.64
CA LEU A 71 11.71 3.66 -5.47
C LEU A 71 12.49 4.94 -5.82
N ILE A 72 13.74 5.04 -5.39
CA ILE A 72 14.61 6.19 -5.68
C ILE A 72 14.96 6.20 -7.17
N LEU A 73 15.35 5.04 -7.73
CA LEU A 73 15.65 4.90 -9.15
C LEU A 73 14.43 5.20 -10.02
N GLY A 74 13.24 4.75 -9.60
CA GLY A 74 11.96 5.04 -10.26
C GLY A 74 11.64 6.54 -10.29
N GLY A 75 11.88 7.24 -9.18
CA GLY A 75 11.76 8.70 -9.11
C GLY A 75 12.71 9.43 -10.05
N ILE A 76 13.99 9.05 -10.05
CA ILE A 76 15.00 9.61 -10.98
C ILE A 76 14.61 9.33 -12.44
N LEU A 77 14.13 8.12 -12.74
CA LEU A 77 13.66 7.76 -14.07
C LEU A 77 12.47 8.61 -14.50
N LEU A 78 11.52 8.83 -13.57
CA LEU A 78 10.35 9.67 -13.79
C LEU A 78 10.74 11.12 -14.11
N ASP A 79 11.72 11.68 -13.41
CA ASP A 79 12.20 13.04 -13.65
C ASP A 79 12.94 13.16 -14.98
N LYS A 80 13.77 12.16 -15.35
CA LYS A 80 14.54 12.18 -16.60
C LYS A 80 13.74 11.80 -17.85
N LYS A 81 12.81 10.86 -17.75
CA LYS A 81 12.10 10.27 -18.92
C LYS A 81 10.60 10.63 -18.96
N GLY A 82 10.10 11.26 -17.89
CA GLY A 82 8.72 11.72 -17.78
C GLY A 82 7.70 10.61 -17.50
N VAL A 83 6.46 11.04 -17.32
CA VAL A 83 5.33 10.18 -16.87
C VAL A 83 4.98 9.07 -17.85
N ARG A 84 5.12 9.31 -19.17
CA ARG A 84 4.76 8.32 -20.19
C ARG A 84 5.69 7.13 -20.17
N PHE A 85 7.00 7.38 -20.28
CA PHE A 85 8.00 6.30 -20.32
C PHE A 85 7.97 5.51 -19.02
N THR A 86 8.05 6.20 -17.89
CA THR A 86 8.13 5.55 -16.57
C THR A 86 6.83 4.82 -16.23
N GLY A 87 5.67 5.38 -16.57
CA GLY A 87 4.38 4.74 -16.36
C GLY A 87 4.16 3.51 -17.23
N ASN A 88 4.47 3.59 -18.52
CA ASN A 88 4.41 2.40 -19.41
C ASN A 88 5.36 1.30 -18.94
N MET A 89 6.58 1.64 -18.54
CA MET A 89 7.55 0.69 -17.99
C MET A 89 7.04 0.06 -16.69
N SER A 90 6.49 0.86 -15.77
CA SER A 90 5.98 0.35 -14.51
C SER A 90 4.79 -0.62 -14.71
N THR A 91 3.88 -0.33 -15.63
CA THR A 91 2.77 -1.25 -15.94
C THR A 91 3.24 -2.56 -16.59
N ILE A 92 4.25 -2.51 -17.47
CA ILE A 92 4.88 -3.71 -18.04
C ILE A 92 5.52 -4.56 -16.93
N VAL A 93 6.25 -3.92 -16.01
CA VAL A 93 6.90 -4.60 -14.88
C VAL A 93 5.86 -5.24 -13.95
N MET A 94 4.73 -4.54 -13.68
CA MET A 94 3.62 -5.11 -12.90
C MET A 94 3.03 -6.36 -13.57
N VAL A 95 2.77 -6.30 -14.87
CA VAL A 95 2.23 -7.44 -15.65
C VAL A 95 3.22 -8.60 -15.66
N ALA A 96 4.49 -8.34 -15.95
CA ALA A 96 5.54 -9.38 -16.00
C ALA A 96 5.70 -10.08 -14.64
N GLY A 97 5.78 -9.30 -13.54
CA GLY A 97 5.88 -9.86 -12.19
C GLY A 97 4.63 -10.67 -11.80
N THR A 98 3.44 -10.18 -12.15
CA THR A 98 2.18 -10.90 -11.90
C THR A 98 2.08 -12.18 -12.74
N ALA A 99 2.50 -12.13 -14.01
CA ALA A 99 2.52 -13.30 -14.88
C ALA A 99 3.47 -14.38 -14.35
N LEU A 100 4.67 -14.00 -13.89
CA LEU A 100 5.62 -14.91 -13.26
C LEU A 100 5.04 -15.53 -11.97
N LYS A 101 4.42 -14.70 -11.13
CA LYS A 101 3.71 -15.17 -9.92
C LYS A 101 2.60 -16.17 -10.26
N TYR A 102 1.75 -15.83 -11.24
CA TYR A 102 0.68 -16.71 -11.69
C TYR A 102 1.22 -18.03 -12.23
N TRP A 103 2.22 -17.97 -13.12
CA TRP A 103 2.84 -19.17 -13.67
C TRP A 103 3.37 -20.08 -12.56
N ALA A 104 4.11 -19.54 -11.60
CA ALA A 104 4.69 -20.30 -10.50
C ALA A 104 3.66 -21.07 -9.68
N ILE A 105 2.49 -20.47 -9.38
CA ILE A 105 1.45 -21.11 -8.55
C ILE A 105 0.46 -21.97 -9.35
N SER A 106 0.54 -21.95 -10.69
CA SER A 106 -0.34 -22.72 -11.57
C SER A 106 0.35 -23.86 -12.30
N THR A 107 1.67 -23.88 -12.33
CA THR A 107 2.45 -24.91 -13.05
C THR A 107 2.79 -26.11 -12.13
N HIS A 108 2.81 -27.30 -12.73
CA HIS A 108 3.36 -28.50 -12.10
C HIS A 108 4.86 -28.70 -12.38
N SER A 109 5.48 -27.87 -13.26
CA SER A 109 6.88 -28.00 -13.62
C SER A 109 7.85 -27.70 -12.46
N LEU A 110 7.37 -27.09 -11.39
CA LEU A 110 8.16 -26.77 -10.20
C LEU A 110 7.92 -27.74 -9.03
N ASP A 111 7.04 -28.73 -9.22
CA ASP A 111 6.69 -29.68 -8.17
C ASP A 111 7.92 -30.55 -7.79
N GLY A 112 8.12 -30.72 -6.48
CA GLY A 112 9.25 -31.47 -5.94
C GLY A 112 10.62 -30.78 -6.04
N LEU A 113 10.74 -29.65 -6.75
CA LEU A 113 11.98 -28.88 -6.83
C LEU A 113 12.15 -27.97 -5.61
N HIS A 114 13.40 -27.84 -5.13
CA HIS A 114 13.74 -26.95 -4.01
C HIS A 114 14.87 -26.00 -4.41
N ILE A 115 14.74 -24.73 -4.00
CA ILE A 115 15.73 -23.67 -4.16
C ILE A 115 15.97 -23.07 -2.77
N LEU A 116 17.22 -23.02 -2.32
CA LEU A 116 17.60 -22.48 -1.00
C LEU A 116 16.83 -23.15 0.16
N GLY A 117 16.52 -24.43 0.04
CA GLY A 117 15.79 -25.19 1.07
C GLY A 117 14.28 -24.97 1.11
N MET A 118 13.73 -24.14 0.22
CA MET A 118 12.30 -23.92 0.05
C MET A 118 11.79 -24.50 -1.27
N LYS A 119 10.49 -24.73 -1.38
CA LYS A 119 9.88 -25.15 -2.64
C LYS A 119 10.20 -24.13 -3.75
N ALA A 120 10.64 -24.61 -4.91
CA ALA A 120 10.96 -23.74 -6.04
C ALA A 120 9.77 -22.85 -6.44
N GLN A 121 8.56 -23.39 -6.34
CA GLN A 121 7.31 -22.69 -6.56
C GLN A 121 7.18 -21.42 -5.70
N VAL A 122 7.52 -21.51 -4.40
CA VAL A 122 7.49 -20.37 -3.46
C VAL A 122 8.50 -19.31 -3.87
N VAL A 123 9.74 -19.73 -4.19
CA VAL A 123 10.83 -18.80 -4.55
C VAL A 123 10.52 -18.07 -5.86
N VAL A 124 10.01 -18.77 -6.87
CA VAL A 124 9.67 -18.18 -8.16
C VAL A 124 8.45 -17.26 -8.04
N ALA A 125 7.43 -17.66 -7.26
CA ALA A 125 6.29 -16.79 -6.97
C ALA A 125 6.71 -15.52 -6.23
N ALA A 126 7.62 -15.65 -5.26
CA ALA A 126 8.19 -14.52 -4.52
C ALA A 126 8.97 -13.58 -5.44
N LEU A 127 9.79 -14.11 -6.36
CA LEU A 127 10.49 -13.30 -7.35
C LEU A 127 9.50 -12.53 -8.24
N GLY A 128 8.43 -13.19 -8.72
CA GLY A 128 7.36 -12.53 -9.46
C GLY A 128 6.70 -11.40 -8.66
N TYR A 129 6.48 -11.63 -7.36
CA TYR A 129 5.89 -10.64 -6.48
C TYR A 129 6.86 -9.48 -6.17
N ALA A 130 8.17 -9.73 -6.10
CA ALA A 130 9.19 -8.68 -5.95
C ALA A 130 9.26 -7.77 -7.19
N VAL A 131 9.22 -8.35 -8.39
CA VAL A 131 9.16 -7.60 -9.65
C VAL A 131 7.88 -6.77 -9.73
N PHE A 132 6.73 -7.37 -9.39
CA PHE A 132 5.45 -6.66 -9.31
C PHE A 132 5.52 -5.48 -8.33
N GLY A 133 6.12 -5.67 -7.15
CA GLY A 133 6.27 -4.64 -6.12
C GLY A 133 7.01 -3.39 -6.62
N VAL A 134 8.06 -3.55 -7.42
CA VAL A 134 8.73 -2.43 -8.09
C VAL A 134 7.76 -1.69 -9.01
N GLY A 135 7.04 -2.42 -9.84
CA GLY A 135 6.12 -1.82 -10.81
C GLY A 135 5.03 -0.99 -10.14
N VAL A 136 4.36 -1.53 -9.11
CA VAL A 136 3.22 -0.85 -8.46
C VAL A 136 3.67 0.36 -7.64
N GLU A 137 4.81 0.31 -6.97
CA GLU A 137 5.34 1.44 -6.22
C GLU A 137 5.79 2.59 -7.14
N VAL A 138 6.47 2.27 -8.23
CA VAL A 138 6.84 3.28 -9.25
C VAL A 138 5.59 3.84 -9.93
N ALA A 139 4.58 3.01 -10.23
CA ALA A 139 3.30 3.47 -10.78
C ALA A 139 2.61 4.46 -9.84
N GLY A 140 2.66 4.26 -8.52
CA GLY A 140 2.10 5.17 -7.53
C GLY A 140 2.70 6.58 -7.61
N ILE A 141 4.04 6.66 -7.75
CA ILE A 141 4.74 7.95 -7.92
C ILE A 141 4.35 8.60 -9.26
N VAL A 142 4.30 7.82 -10.34
CA VAL A 142 3.90 8.31 -11.67
C VAL A 142 2.49 8.87 -11.64
N VAL A 143 1.54 8.15 -11.06
CA VAL A 143 0.12 8.55 -10.98
C VAL A 143 -0.04 9.86 -10.22
N SER A 144 0.69 10.05 -9.13
CA SER A 144 0.70 11.32 -8.39
C SER A 144 1.16 12.48 -9.29
N LYS A 145 2.24 12.28 -10.07
CA LYS A 145 2.75 13.30 -11.02
C LYS A 145 1.79 13.55 -12.18
N VAL A 146 1.09 12.51 -12.67
CA VAL A 146 0.02 12.63 -13.67
C VAL A 146 -1.09 13.52 -13.16
N ILE A 147 -1.58 13.28 -11.93
CA ILE A 147 -2.67 14.09 -11.35
C ILE A 147 -2.25 15.55 -11.22
N VAL A 148 -1.04 15.81 -10.69
CA VAL A 148 -0.51 17.19 -10.61
C VAL A 148 -0.49 17.84 -12.00
N LYS A 149 0.03 17.14 -13.02
CA LYS A 149 0.14 17.65 -14.38
C LYS A 149 -1.21 18.01 -15.01
N TRP A 150 -2.21 17.13 -14.86
CA TRP A 150 -3.51 17.27 -15.50
C TRP A 150 -4.49 18.18 -14.73
N PHE A 151 -4.32 18.28 -13.40
CA PHE A 151 -5.23 19.03 -12.52
C PHE A 151 -4.58 20.31 -11.93
N LYS A 152 -3.43 20.76 -12.46
CA LYS A 152 -2.82 22.02 -12.04
C LYS A 152 -3.80 23.18 -12.22
N GLY A 153 -4.13 23.88 -11.11
CA GLY A 153 -5.11 24.96 -11.08
C GLY A 153 -6.58 24.52 -11.22
N LYS A 154 -6.87 23.24 -11.06
CA LYS A 154 -8.21 22.63 -11.10
C LYS A 154 -8.47 21.84 -9.80
N GLU A 155 -9.39 20.87 -9.84
CA GLU A 155 -9.82 20.07 -8.68
C GLU A 155 -8.77 19.00 -8.25
N MET A 156 -7.51 19.38 -8.02
CA MET A 156 -6.38 18.46 -7.78
C MET A 156 -6.55 17.61 -6.50
N ALA A 157 -7.00 18.23 -5.41
CA ALA A 157 -7.22 17.51 -4.15
C ALA A 157 -8.32 16.44 -4.28
N LEU A 158 -9.41 16.76 -5.00
CA LEU A 158 -10.47 15.80 -5.29
C LEU A 158 -9.96 14.64 -6.15
N ALA A 159 -9.17 14.95 -7.18
CA ALA A 159 -8.58 13.94 -8.06
C ALA A 159 -7.64 12.98 -7.30
N MET A 160 -6.77 13.50 -6.44
CA MET A 160 -5.91 12.68 -5.57
C MET A 160 -6.72 11.83 -4.59
N GLY A 161 -7.75 12.40 -3.97
CA GLY A 161 -8.63 11.69 -3.06
C GLY A 161 -9.36 10.52 -3.74
N LEU A 162 -9.91 10.74 -4.93
CA LEU A 162 -10.60 9.71 -5.71
C LEU A 162 -9.65 8.62 -6.18
N GLN A 163 -8.43 8.96 -6.58
CA GLN A 163 -7.40 7.98 -6.95
C GLN A 163 -7.06 7.08 -5.76
N LEU A 164 -6.82 7.65 -4.58
CA LEU A 164 -6.54 6.88 -3.37
C LEU A 164 -7.73 6.00 -2.97
N ALA A 165 -8.95 6.52 -3.06
CA ALA A 165 -10.16 5.75 -2.80
C ALA A 165 -10.28 4.54 -3.75
N THR A 166 -10.01 4.75 -5.04
CA THR A 166 -10.03 3.69 -6.06
C THR A 166 -8.95 2.64 -5.80
N ALA A 167 -7.75 3.04 -5.38
CA ALA A 167 -6.69 2.11 -4.97
C ALA A 167 -7.13 1.27 -3.76
N ARG A 168 -7.70 1.88 -2.73
CA ARG A 168 -8.24 1.16 -1.55
C ARG A 168 -9.36 0.21 -1.90
N LEU A 169 -10.19 0.55 -2.89
CA LEU A 169 -11.19 -0.35 -3.44
C LEU A 169 -10.56 -1.62 -4.02
N GLY A 170 -9.40 -1.52 -4.68
CA GLY A 170 -8.63 -2.68 -5.15
C GLY A 170 -8.27 -3.65 -4.02
N THR A 171 -7.71 -3.15 -2.92
CA THR A 171 -7.42 -3.95 -1.71
C THR A 171 -8.70 -4.56 -1.12
N ALA A 172 -9.78 -3.77 -1.02
CA ALA A 172 -11.05 -4.25 -0.46
C ALA A 172 -11.63 -5.41 -1.30
N LEU A 173 -11.63 -5.27 -2.63
CA LEU A 173 -12.08 -6.31 -3.55
C LEU A 173 -11.19 -7.57 -3.48
N ALA A 174 -9.87 -7.41 -3.34
CA ALA A 174 -8.95 -8.52 -3.16
C ALA A 174 -9.30 -9.34 -1.91
N LEU A 175 -9.50 -8.68 -0.78
CA LEU A 175 -9.84 -9.34 0.49
C LEU A 175 -11.23 -9.98 0.43
N PHE A 176 -12.21 -9.27 -0.13
CA PHE A 176 -13.61 -9.71 -0.18
C PHE A 176 -13.83 -10.85 -1.16
N ALA A 177 -13.30 -10.75 -2.38
CA ALA A 177 -13.74 -11.57 -3.50
C ALA A 177 -12.78 -12.71 -3.87
N SER A 178 -11.47 -12.66 -3.48
CA SER A 178 -10.50 -13.62 -4.02
C SER A 178 -10.79 -15.07 -3.62
N TYR A 179 -11.21 -15.33 -2.38
CA TYR A 179 -11.52 -16.70 -1.96
C TYR A 179 -12.79 -17.25 -2.67
N PRO A 180 -13.93 -16.51 -2.71
CA PRO A 180 -15.09 -16.91 -3.52
C PRO A 180 -14.76 -17.14 -5.00
N ILE A 181 -13.94 -16.28 -5.61
CA ILE A 181 -13.50 -16.43 -7.00
C ILE A 181 -12.68 -17.72 -7.18
N ALA A 182 -11.77 -18.01 -6.25
CA ALA A 182 -10.96 -19.24 -6.29
C ALA A 182 -11.84 -20.51 -6.25
N ILE A 183 -12.86 -20.53 -5.41
CA ILE A 183 -13.84 -21.64 -5.35
C ILE A 183 -14.64 -21.73 -6.65
N TRP A 184 -15.18 -20.60 -7.13
CA TRP A 184 -16.01 -20.56 -8.33
C TRP A 184 -15.24 -20.96 -9.60
N MET A 185 -14.01 -20.52 -9.76
CA MET A 185 -13.16 -20.79 -10.91
C MET A 185 -12.32 -22.08 -10.77
N GLY A 186 -12.32 -22.71 -9.60
CA GLY A 186 -11.64 -23.98 -9.35
C GLY A 186 -10.12 -23.86 -9.21
N GLY A 187 -9.63 -23.17 -8.15
CA GLY A 187 -8.24 -23.19 -7.74
C GLY A 187 -7.65 -21.85 -7.31
N VAL A 188 -6.62 -21.94 -6.48
CA VAL A 188 -5.96 -20.82 -5.82
C VAL A 188 -5.31 -19.82 -6.79
N ALA A 189 -4.86 -20.28 -7.96
CA ALA A 189 -4.24 -19.42 -8.99
C ALA A 189 -5.25 -18.53 -9.75
N LYS A 190 -6.55 -18.88 -9.75
CA LYS A 190 -7.55 -18.23 -10.59
C LYS A 190 -7.83 -16.76 -10.26
N PRO A 191 -7.92 -16.33 -8.99
CA PRO A 191 -8.03 -14.91 -8.64
C PRO A 191 -6.80 -14.09 -9.11
N VAL A 192 -5.62 -14.70 -9.11
CA VAL A 192 -4.40 -14.06 -9.64
C VAL A 192 -4.47 -13.91 -11.16
N LEU A 193 -5.00 -14.92 -11.86
CA LEU A 193 -5.25 -14.86 -13.32
C LEU A 193 -6.23 -13.73 -13.66
N LEU A 194 -7.35 -13.64 -12.93
CA LEU A 194 -8.30 -12.56 -13.13
C LEU A 194 -7.64 -11.19 -12.95
N GLY A 195 -6.87 -11.03 -11.86
CA GLY A 195 -6.12 -9.79 -11.62
C GLY A 195 -5.06 -9.51 -12.69
N LEU A 196 -4.40 -10.54 -13.23
CA LEU A 196 -3.46 -10.40 -14.36
C LEU A 196 -4.18 -9.90 -15.62
N ILE A 197 -5.34 -10.44 -15.94
CA ILE A 197 -6.15 -9.98 -17.08
C ILE A 197 -6.55 -8.51 -16.90
N LEU A 198 -7.07 -8.15 -15.73
CA LEU A 198 -7.43 -6.77 -15.41
C LEU A 198 -6.21 -5.84 -15.50
N LEU A 199 -5.05 -6.29 -15.04
CA LEU A 199 -3.82 -5.53 -15.09
C LEU A 199 -3.32 -5.35 -16.53
N CYS A 200 -3.47 -6.35 -17.40
CA CYS A 200 -3.20 -6.23 -18.85
C CYS A 200 -4.12 -5.18 -19.50
N ILE A 201 -5.41 -5.16 -19.13
CA ILE A 201 -6.34 -4.12 -19.58
C ILE A 201 -5.89 -2.75 -19.08
N GLY A 202 -5.49 -2.64 -17.81
CA GLY A 202 -4.94 -1.41 -17.22
C GLY A 202 -3.67 -0.93 -17.94
N MET A 203 -2.77 -1.85 -18.32
CA MET A 203 -1.57 -1.55 -19.08
C MET A 203 -1.91 -0.99 -20.48
N ILE A 204 -2.84 -1.63 -21.19
CA ILE A 204 -3.31 -1.15 -22.51
C ILE A 204 -3.94 0.23 -22.37
N ALA A 205 -4.79 0.43 -21.36
CA ALA A 205 -5.40 1.72 -21.08
C ALA A 205 -4.35 2.79 -20.77
N PHE A 206 -3.28 2.45 -20.03
CA PHE A 206 -2.18 3.37 -19.76
C PHE A 206 -1.39 3.73 -21.03
N PHE A 207 -1.21 2.80 -21.95
CA PHE A 207 -0.62 3.12 -23.27
C PHE A 207 -1.51 4.11 -24.05
N MET A 208 -2.83 3.93 -24.03
CA MET A 208 -3.78 4.89 -24.64
C MET A 208 -3.70 6.25 -23.95
N TYR A 209 -3.63 6.29 -22.61
CA TYR A 209 -3.37 7.51 -21.85
C TYR A 209 -2.08 8.21 -22.30
N SER A 210 -1.00 7.47 -22.54
CA SER A 210 0.29 8.03 -22.98
C SER A 210 0.18 8.77 -24.33
N ILE A 211 -0.72 8.33 -25.21
CA ILE A 211 -1.02 9.03 -26.47
C ILE A 211 -1.74 10.37 -26.20
N GLN A 212 -2.70 10.34 -25.26
CA GLN A 212 -3.44 11.54 -24.86
C GLN A 212 -2.52 12.54 -24.15
N ASP A 213 -1.62 12.05 -23.25
CA ASP A 213 -0.66 12.87 -22.54
C ASP A 213 0.36 13.54 -23.47
N LYS A 214 0.75 12.88 -24.58
CA LYS A 214 1.59 13.49 -25.62
C LYS A 214 0.92 14.71 -26.29
N LYS A 215 -0.41 14.66 -26.44
CA LYS A 215 -1.17 15.81 -26.98
C LYS A 215 -1.23 16.96 -25.98
N LEU A 216 -1.34 16.63 -24.66
CA LEU A 216 -1.28 17.64 -23.61
C LEU A 216 0.07 18.36 -23.60
N ASP A 217 1.19 17.62 -23.68
CA ASP A 217 2.53 18.24 -23.69
C ASP A 217 2.70 19.22 -24.85
N LYS A 218 2.17 18.89 -26.02
CA LYS A 218 2.20 19.82 -27.18
C LYS A 218 1.42 21.09 -26.89
N SER A 219 0.21 20.98 -26.35
CA SER A 219 -0.62 22.15 -26.02
C SER A 219 -0.02 23.02 -24.91
N VAL A 220 0.64 22.39 -23.91
CA VAL A 220 1.32 23.11 -22.82
C VAL A 220 2.62 23.76 -23.31
N ALA A 221 3.37 23.10 -24.18
CA ALA A 221 4.59 23.69 -24.78
C ALA A 221 4.26 24.93 -25.66
N GLU A 222 3.16 24.88 -26.40
CA GLU A 222 2.65 26.04 -27.17
C GLU A 222 2.24 27.21 -26.23
N GLU A 223 1.61 26.89 -25.08
CA GLU A 223 1.27 27.90 -24.06
C GLU A 223 2.51 28.48 -23.37
N ALA A 224 3.50 27.63 -23.02
CA ALA A 224 4.73 28.04 -22.35
C ALA A 224 5.63 28.89 -23.24
N ALA A 225 5.66 28.64 -24.55
CA ALA A 225 6.37 29.46 -25.52
C ALA A 225 5.82 30.94 -25.57
N ILE A 226 4.57 31.11 -25.15
CA ILE A 226 3.91 32.40 -25.09
C ILE A 226 4.09 33.10 -23.73
N SER A 227 4.16 32.32 -22.61
CA SER A 227 4.07 32.83 -21.22
C SER A 227 5.37 32.82 -20.38
N GLY A 228 6.49 32.26 -20.89
CA GLY A 228 7.81 32.36 -20.24
C GLY A 228 7.91 31.64 -18.87
N ALA A 229 7.25 30.50 -18.68
CA ALA A 229 7.19 29.78 -17.40
C ALA A 229 8.53 29.11 -17.02
N VAL A 230 8.87 29.17 -15.71
CA VAL A 230 10.10 28.63 -15.10
C VAL A 230 9.97 27.11 -14.85
N GLU A 231 11.02 26.34 -15.15
CA GLU A 231 11.10 24.89 -14.88
C GLU A 231 11.15 24.59 -13.37
N GLU A 232 10.46 23.50 -12.96
CA GLU A 232 10.55 22.95 -11.59
C GLU A 232 11.94 22.34 -11.35
N GLU A 233 12.58 22.66 -10.21
CA GLU A 233 13.88 22.13 -9.84
C GLU A 233 13.82 20.63 -9.58
N SER A 234 14.73 19.85 -10.23
CA SER A 234 14.87 18.41 -10.10
C SER A 234 15.57 18.00 -8.79
N PHE A 235 15.35 16.74 -8.38
CA PHE A 235 16.02 16.08 -7.24
C PHE A 235 17.54 16.28 -7.22
N ARG A 236 18.08 16.66 -6.06
CA ARG A 236 19.52 16.80 -5.82
C ARG A 236 19.98 15.88 -4.67
N LEU A 237 21.04 15.10 -4.90
CA LEU A 237 21.65 14.24 -3.86
C LEU A 237 22.07 15.02 -2.59
N ALA A 238 22.38 16.31 -2.73
CA ALA A 238 22.70 17.19 -1.60
C ALA A 238 21.53 17.35 -0.62
N ASP A 239 20.31 17.25 -1.08
CA ASP A 239 19.10 17.39 -0.26
C ASP A 239 18.95 16.23 0.73
N LEU A 240 19.48 15.05 0.40
CA LEU A 240 19.46 13.87 1.29
C LEU A 240 20.17 14.13 2.61
N LYS A 241 21.33 14.83 2.59
CA LYS A 241 22.09 15.13 3.80
C LYS A 241 21.32 16.04 4.77
N PHE A 242 20.54 16.97 4.25
CA PHE A 242 19.70 17.85 5.06
C PHE A 242 18.56 17.07 5.72
N ILE A 243 17.86 16.24 4.93
CA ILE A 243 16.72 15.45 5.39
C ILE A 243 17.16 14.47 6.49
N ILE A 244 18.24 13.71 6.26
CA ILE A 244 18.75 12.70 7.22
C ILE A 244 19.23 13.34 8.54
N LYS A 245 19.64 14.61 8.54
CA LYS A 245 20.00 15.33 9.77
C LYS A 245 18.80 15.84 10.58
N ASN A 246 17.61 15.87 9.98
CA ASN A 246 16.41 16.41 10.64
C ASN A 246 15.76 15.34 11.55
N LYS A 247 15.74 15.59 12.87
CA LYS A 247 15.15 14.68 13.85
C LYS A 247 13.63 14.52 13.69
N GLY A 248 12.91 15.60 13.39
CA GLY A 248 11.46 15.55 13.16
C GLY A 248 11.10 14.65 11.99
N TRP A 249 11.89 14.70 10.92
CA TRP A 249 11.74 13.81 9.78
C TRP A 249 11.93 12.32 10.17
N TRP A 250 12.97 11.99 10.97
CA TRP A 250 13.19 10.64 11.45
C TRP A 250 12.03 10.14 12.31
N TYR A 251 11.48 10.99 13.18
CA TYR A 251 10.33 10.60 14.00
C TYR A 251 9.10 10.28 13.14
N ILE A 252 8.84 11.05 12.07
CA ILE A 252 7.79 10.71 11.09
C ILE A 252 8.13 9.43 10.33
N ALA A 253 9.35 9.25 9.84
CA ALA A 253 9.72 8.06 9.07
C ALA A 253 9.62 6.79 9.90
N ILE A 254 10.08 6.81 11.16
CA ILE A 254 9.98 5.67 12.07
C ILE A 254 8.53 5.42 12.48
N LEU A 255 7.76 6.47 12.79
CA LEU A 255 6.34 6.35 13.04
C LEU A 255 5.61 5.72 11.86
N CYS A 256 5.95 6.13 10.63
CA CYS A 256 5.40 5.59 9.40
C CYS A 256 5.65 4.08 9.30
N VAL A 257 6.91 3.62 9.36
CA VAL A 257 7.21 2.19 9.24
C VAL A 257 6.55 1.37 10.34
N LEU A 258 6.54 1.82 11.58
CA LEU A 258 5.95 1.09 12.71
C LEU A 258 4.41 0.99 12.56
N PHE A 259 3.77 2.09 12.21
CA PHE A 259 2.33 2.17 12.02
C PHE A 259 1.87 1.30 10.84
N TYR A 260 2.52 1.45 9.68
CA TYR A 260 2.18 0.67 8.49
C TYR A 260 2.51 -0.82 8.67
N SER A 261 3.55 -1.16 9.45
CA SER A 261 3.90 -2.53 9.83
C SER A 261 2.83 -3.20 10.70
N ALA A 262 2.10 -2.43 11.51
CA ALA A 262 1.01 -2.95 12.32
C ALA A 262 -0.29 -3.20 11.53
N VAL A 263 -0.43 -2.65 10.32
CA VAL A 263 -1.69 -2.73 9.57
C VAL A 263 -1.58 -3.54 8.29
N PHE A 264 -0.65 -3.24 7.38
CA PHE A 264 -0.57 -3.94 6.11
C PHE A 264 -0.12 -5.40 6.23
N PRO A 265 0.95 -5.74 6.99
CA PRO A 265 1.27 -7.13 7.26
C PRO A 265 0.16 -7.86 8.01
N PHE A 266 -0.54 -7.20 8.93
CA PHE A 266 -1.72 -7.78 9.58
C PHE A 266 -2.78 -8.19 8.55
N LEU A 267 -3.10 -7.34 7.57
CA LEU A 267 -4.08 -7.67 6.53
C LEU A 267 -3.71 -8.91 5.71
N LYS A 268 -2.41 -9.22 5.55
CA LYS A 268 -1.95 -10.44 4.86
C LYS A 268 -2.35 -11.73 5.60
N TYR A 269 -2.55 -11.65 6.91
CA TYR A 269 -2.91 -12.78 7.77
C TYR A 269 -4.33 -12.67 8.35
N ALA A 270 -5.01 -11.54 8.14
CA ALA A 270 -6.27 -11.25 8.81
C ALA A 270 -7.38 -12.26 8.48
N SER A 271 -7.49 -12.70 7.22
CA SER A 271 -8.48 -13.71 6.84
C SER A 271 -8.20 -15.06 7.50
N ASP A 272 -6.95 -15.47 7.59
CA ASP A 272 -6.54 -16.70 8.29
C ASP A 272 -6.78 -16.59 9.81
N LEU A 273 -6.55 -15.42 10.41
CA LEU A 273 -6.93 -15.11 11.80
C LEU A 273 -8.44 -15.27 11.99
N MET A 274 -9.28 -14.80 11.06
CA MET A 274 -10.74 -14.96 11.15
C MET A 274 -11.14 -16.43 11.18
N VAL A 275 -10.48 -17.27 10.39
CA VAL A 275 -10.72 -18.71 10.35
C VAL A 275 -10.26 -19.38 11.64
N ASN A 276 -9.01 -19.15 12.05
CA ASN A 276 -8.38 -19.89 13.15
C ASN A 276 -8.89 -19.45 14.54
N LYS A 277 -9.13 -18.16 14.75
CA LYS A 277 -9.54 -17.65 16.07
C LYS A 277 -11.05 -17.50 16.22
N PHE A 278 -11.74 -17.01 15.19
CA PHE A 278 -13.16 -16.66 15.27
C PHE A 278 -14.08 -17.70 14.62
N GLY A 279 -13.52 -18.80 14.09
CA GLY A 279 -14.30 -19.87 13.45
C GLY A 279 -15.13 -19.39 12.27
N VAL A 280 -14.66 -18.35 11.55
CA VAL A 280 -15.34 -17.84 10.36
C VAL A 280 -15.12 -18.81 9.21
N ASN A 281 -16.17 -19.08 8.45
CA ASN A 281 -16.04 -19.93 7.25
C ASN A 281 -15.02 -19.29 6.27
N PRO A 282 -14.03 -20.03 5.75
CA PRO A 282 -13.04 -19.51 4.83
C PRO A 282 -13.63 -18.74 3.64
N LEU A 283 -14.81 -19.18 3.14
CA LEU A 283 -15.51 -18.53 2.02
C LEU A 283 -15.81 -17.04 2.28
N VAL A 284 -16.09 -16.68 3.52
CA VAL A 284 -16.46 -15.31 3.92
C VAL A 284 -15.43 -14.68 4.88
N ALA A 285 -14.34 -15.35 5.16
CA ALA A 285 -13.34 -14.87 6.13
C ALA A 285 -12.67 -13.55 5.70
N GLY A 286 -12.53 -13.31 4.40
CA GLY A 286 -11.99 -12.07 3.86
C GLY A 286 -12.95 -10.88 3.94
N THR A 287 -14.25 -11.11 4.11
CA THR A 287 -15.26 -10.04 4.21
C THR A 287 -15.02 -9.15 5.43
N ILE A 288 -14.63 -9.73 6.57
CA ILE A 288 -14.39 -8.95 7.79
C ILE A 288 -13.18 -8.02 7.62
N PRO A 289 -11.98 -8.48 7.25
CA PRO A 289 -10.85 -7.60 7.00
C PRO A 289 -11.07 -6.56 5.90
N SER A 290 -11.91 -6.86 4.89
CA SER A 290 -12.21 -5.90 3.82
C SER A 290 -12.94 -4.63 4.30
N LEU A 291 -13.60 -4.68 5.46
CA LEU A 291 -14.22 -3.50 6.08
C LEU A 291 -13.20 -2.39 6.36
N LEU A 292 -11.93 -2.75 6.65
CA LEU A 292 -10.89 -1.76 6.90
C LEU A 292 -10.63 -0.89 5.65
N PRO A 293 -10.21 -1.42 4.49
CA PRO A 293 -9.98 -0.59 3.31
C PRO A 293 -11.27 0.07 2.80
N PHE A 294 -12.44 -0.56 2.90
CA PHE A 294 -13.71 0.10 2.58
C PHE A 294 -13.96 1.31 3.47
N GLY A 295 -13.75 1.17 4.80
CA GLY A 295 -13.92 2.27 5.74
C GLY A 295 -12.97 3.43 5.48
N THR A 296 -11.71 3.16 5.11
CA THR A 296 -10.70 4.19 4.86
C THR A 296 -11.03 5.08 3.66
N ILE A 297 -11.81 4.60 2.68
CA ILE A 297 -12.28 5.40 1.55
C ILE A 297 -13.05 6.64 2.04
N LEU A 298 -13.87 6.47 3.07
CA LEU A 298 -14.69 7.56 3.64
C LEU A 298 -13.99 8.28 4.79
N LEU A 299 -13.35 7.52 5.68
CA LEU A 299 -12.78 8.06 6.93
C LEU A 299 -11.52 8.90 6.70
N THR A 300 -10.68 8.54 5.72
CA THR A 300 -9.43 9.28 5.48
C THR A 300 -9.68 10.72 5.03
N PRO A 301 -10.56 11.01 4.06
CA PRO A 301 -10.92 12.39 3.73
C PRO A 301 -11.59 13.15 4.88
N LEU A 302 -12.44 12.46 5.66
CA LEU A 302 -13.10 13.04 6.82
C LEU A 302 -12.07 13.52 7.86
N PHE A 303 -11.14 12.66 8.25
CA PHE A 303 -10.10 13.01 9.22
C PHE A 303 -9.08 14.01 8.67
N GLY A 304 -8.80 13.98 7.37
CA GLY A 304 -8.03 15.02 6.69
C GLY A 304 -8.68 16.40 6.85
N SER A 305 -9.98 16.50 6.60
CA SER A 305 -10.74 17.74 6.81
C SER A 305 -10.75 18.20 8.27
N VAL A 306 -10.84 17.26 9.23
CA VAL A 306 -10.73 17.59 10.67
C VAL A 306 -9.35 18.16 10.99
N TYR A 307 -8.28 17.54 10.46
CA TYR A 307 -6.92 18.02 10.66
C TYR A 307 -6.71 19.41 10.05
N ASP A 308 -7.20 19.65 8.84
CA ASP A 308 -7.06 20.93 8.15
C ASP A 308 -7.69 22.08 8.94
N ARG A 309 -8.87 21.85 9.54
CA ARG A 309 -9.62 22.88 10.31
C ARG A 309 -9.17 23.02 11.76
N ARG A 310 -8.88 21.91 12.44
CA ARG A 310 -8.60 21.91 13.90
C ARG A 310 -7.12 21.74 14.22
N GLY A 311 -6.29 21.32 13.27
CA GLY A 311 -4.90 20.96 13.54
C GLY A 311 -4.80 19.67 14.35
N LYS A 312 -3.96 19.70 15.39
CA LYS A 312 -3.73 18.58 16.33
C LYS A 312 -3.07 17.36 15.67
N GLY A 313 -2.21 17.56 14.66
CA GLY A 313 -1.62 16.48 13.87
C GLY A 313 -0.90 15.43 14.70
N ALA A 314 0.03 15.82 15.55
CA ALA A 314 0.73 14.88 16.44
C ALA A 314 -0.23 14.20 17.43
N THR A 315 -1.26 14.92 17.92
CA THR A 315 -2.30 14.36 18.78
C THR A 315 -3.13 13.29 18.06
N LEU A 316 -3.52 13.52 16.79
CA LEU A 316 -4.24 12.53 15.99
C LEU A 316 -3.40 11.27 15.75
N MET A 317 -2.09 11.41 15.52
CA MET A 317 -1.17 10.28 15.40
C MET A 317 -1.08 9.47 16.72
N ILE A 318 -1.04 10.15 17.87
CA ILE A 318 -1.08 9.50 19.20
C ILE A 318 -2.38 8.71 19.39
N ILE A 319 -3.54 9.31 19.07
CA ILE A 319 -4.85 8.63 19.21
C ILE A 319 -4.89 7.40 18.29
N GLY A 320 -4.46 7.53 17.04
CA GLY A 320 -4.42 6.40 16.12
C GLY A 320 -3.50 5.28 16.59
N ALA A 321 -2.32 5.59 17.14
CA ALA A 321 -1.42 4.59 17.72
C ALA A 321 -2.05 3.87 18.92
N ILE A 322 -2.75 4.60 19.82
CA ILE A 322 -3.49 4.01 20.95
C ILE A 322 -4.56 3.04 20.44
N ILE A 323 -5.32 3.42 19.41
CA ILE A 323 -6.36 2.55 18.84
C ILE A 323 -5.72 1.26 18.31
N ILE A 324 -4.59 1.34 17.57
CA ILE A 324 -3.89 0.15 17.07
C ILE A 324 -3.43 -0.76 18.20
N ILE A 325 -2.86 -0.19 19.28
CA ILE A 325 -2.45 -0.96 20.46
C ILE A 325 -3.66 -1.71 21.04
N LEU A 326 -4.75 -1.00 21.29
CA LEU A 326 -5.95 -1.58 21.88
C LEU A 326 -6.54 -2.69 21.01
N VAL A 327 -6.63 -2.47 19.69
CA VAL A 327 -7.18 -3.46 18.76
C VAL A 327 -6.33 -4.73 18.74
N HIS A 328 -5.03 -4.61 18.56
CA HIS A 328 -4.16 -5.81 18.49
C HIS A 328 -4.03 -6.49 19.85
N ALA A 329 -4.00 -5.74 20.96
CA ALA A 329 -4.05 -6.31 22.30
C ALA A 329 -5.35 -7.10 22.53
N LEU A 330 -6.50 -6.57 22.13
CA LEU A 330 -7.78 -7.29 22.22
C LEU A 330 -7.83 -8.50 21.27
N PHE A 331 -7.25 -8.39 20.08
CA PHE A 331 -7.09 -9.55 19.20
C PHE A 331 -6.17 -10.64 19.81
N SER A 332 -5.24 -10.30 20.70
CA SER A 332 -4.39 -11.30 21.36
C SER A 332 -5.10 -12.08 22.47
N VAL A 333 -6.22 -11.57 23.02
CA VAL A 333 -6.95 -12.18 24.14
C VAL A 333 -7.71 -13.43 23.69
N PRO A 334 -7.39 -14.66 24.19
CA PRO A 334 -7.93 -15.91 23.68
C PRO A 334 -9.45 -16.04 23.79
N PHE A 335 -10.04 -15.60 24.90
CA PHE A 335 -11.48 -15.75 25.16
C PHE A 335 -12.35 -14.76 24.37
N LEU A 336 -11.78 -13.72 23.75
CA LEU A 336 -12.48 -12.82 22.85
C LEU A 336 -12.51 -13.41 21.43
N ASN A 337 -13.32 -14.46 21.22
CA ASN A 337 -13.41 -15.21 19.98
C ASN A 337 -14.76 -15.09 19.25
N PHE A 338 -15.56 -14.10 19.59
CA PHE A 338 -16.87 -13.83 18.96
C PHE A 338 -16.69 -13.07 17.65
N LYS A 339 -17.44 -13.45 16.60
CA LYS A 339 -17.41 -12.78 15.29
C LYS A 339 -17.74 -11.27 15.37
N SER A 340 -18.67 -10.88 16.25
CA SER A 340 -19.00 -9.46 16.50
C SER A 340 -17.80 -8.67 17.02
N VAL A 341 -16.98 -9.27 17.89
CA VAL A 341 -15.73 -8.66 18.36
C VAL A 341 -14.76 -8.46 17.22
N ALA A 342 -14.59 -9.47 16.34
CA ALA A 342 -13.73 -9.34 15.16
C ALA A 342 -14.15 -8.17 14.26
N ILE A 343 -15.46 -8.04 13.97
CA ILE A 343 -16.01 -6.95 13.15
C ILE A 343 -15.75 -5.60 13.83
N ALA A 344 -16.06 -5.46 15.11
CA ALA A 344 -15.83 -4.23 15.86
C ALA A 344 -14.35 -3.83 15.84
N LEU A 345 -13.44 -4.77 16.12
CA LEU A 345 -12.00 -4.51 16.13
C LEU A 345 -11.45 -4.11 14.76
N ILE A 346 -11.93 -4.71 13.68
CA ILE A 346 -11.53 -4.30 12.31
C ILE A 346 -12.02 -2.89 11.97
N ILE A 347 -13.26 -2.54 12.38
CA ILE A 347 -13.78 -1.17 12.20
C ILE A 347 -12.93 -0.17 13.00
N PHE A 348 -12.61 -0.47 14.26
CA PHE A 348 -11.74 0.38 15.09
C PHE A 348 -10.32 0.48 14.49
N LEU A 349 -9.78 -0.61 13.95
CA LEU A 349 -8.50 -0.59 13.24
C LEU A 349 -8.55 0.34 12.03
N GLY A 350 -9.65 0.31 11.26
CA GLY A 350 -9.90 1.21 10.14
C GLY A 350 -9.95 2.68 10.54
N ILE A 351 -10.56 3.00 11.69
CA ILE A 351 -10.57 4.36 12.26
C ILE A 351 -9.13 4.79 12.61
N GLY A 352 -8.38 3.97 13.36
CA GLY A 352 -6.98 4.25 13.70
C GLY A 352 -6.11 4.42 12.47
N PHE A 353 -6.29 3.54 11.48
CA PHE A 353 -5.55 3.61 10.22
C PHE A 353 -5.89 4.85 9.39
N SER A 354 -7.09 5.38 9.46
CA SER A 354 -7.46 6.60 8.75
C SER A 354 -6.94 7.87 9.44
N LEU A 355 -6.88 7.88 10.77
CA LEU A 355 -6.41 9.04 11.56
C LEU A 355 -4.93 9.36 11.28
N VAL A 356 -4.04 8.36 11.35
CA VAL A 356 -2.59 8.61 11.29
C VAL A 356 -2.15 9.11 9.92
N PRO A 357 -2.46 8.47 8.78
CA PRO A 357 -2.05 9.00 7.47
C PRO A 357 -2.62 10.38 7.17
N SER A 358 -3.86 10.66 7.61
CA SER A 358 -4.51 11.97 7.42
C SER A 358 -3.77 13.12 8.08
N ALA A 359 -3.03 12.85 9.16
CA ALA A 359 -2.23 13.84 9.87
C ALA A 359 -0.74 13.76 9.52
N MET A 360 -0.20 12.57 9.33
CA MET A 360 1.23 12.31 9.15
C MET A 360 1.74 12.86 7.82
N TRP A 361 1.07 12.56 6.71
CA TRP A 361 1.53 13.00 5.39
C TRP A 361 1.52 14.52 5.24
N PRO A 362 0.47 15.26 5.65
CA PRO A 362 0.49 16.72 5.65
C PRO A 362 1.43 17.35 6.68
N SER A 363 1.95 16.59 7.63
CA SER A 363 2.95 17.08 8.59
C SER A 363 4.36 17.17 8.01
N VAL A 364 4.68 16.39 6.97
CA VAL A 364 6.02 16.39 6.33
C VAL A 364 6.39 17.79 5.79
N PRO A 365 5.51 18.51 5.04
CA PRO A 365 5.81 19.86 4.56
C PRO A 365 6.02 20.91 5.64
N LYS A 366 5.55 20.66 6.87
CA LYS A 366 5.79 21.54 8.00
C LYS A 366 7.20 21.38 8.59
N ILE A 367 7.88 20.26 8.31
CA ILE A 367 9.21 19.92 8.85
C ILE A 367 10.30 20.11 7.81
N ILE A 368 10.00 19.78 6.54
CA ILE A 368 10.93 19.79 5.41
C ILE A 368 10.54 20.89 4.43
N PRO A 369 11.48 21.72 3.97
CA PRO A 369 11.20 22.74 2.95
C PRO A 369 10.62 22.15 1.66
N GLU A 370 9.74 22.90 1.01
CA GLU A 370 9.00 22.48 -0.19
C GLU A 370 9.90 21.91 -1.29
N ARG A 371 11.06 22.55 -1.54
CA ARG A 371 12.06 22.08 -2.52
C ARG A 371 12.54 20.64 -2.29
N GLN A 372 12.50 20.13 -1.04
CA GLN A 372 13.05 18.84 -0.66
C GLN A 372 11.97 17.78 -0.37
N LEU A 373 10.70 18.12 -0.56
CA LEU A 373 9.58 17.22 -0.20
C LEU A 373 9.57 15.93 -0.98
N GLY A 374 9.87 15.97 -2.27
CA GLY A 374 9.92 14.77 -3.11
C GLY A 374 10.92 13.74 -2.58
N SER A 375 12.13 14.21 -2.23
CA SER A 375 13.18 13.36 -1.62
C SER A 375 12.78 12.85 -0.23
N ALA A 376 12.14 13.72 0.58
CA ALA A 376 11.71 13.36 1.92
C ALA A 376 10.65 12.26 1.90
N TYR A 377 9.66 12.35 1.00
CA TYR A 377 8.65 11.32 0.82
C TYR A 377 9.24 10.01 0.26
N ALA A 378 10.11 10.08 -0.73
CA ALA A 378 10.75 8.89 -1.30
C ALA A 378 11.53 8.10 -0.23
N LEU A 379 12.27 8.80 0.65
CA LEU A 379 12.97 8.18 1.76
C LEU A 379 12.01 7.61 2.82
N ILE A 380 10.88 8.28 3.12
CA ILE A 380 9.87 7.74 4.05
C ILE A 380 9.29 6.45 3.46
N PHE A 381 8.96 6.41 2.17
CA PHE A 381 8.47 5.20 1.51
C PHE A 381 9.52 4.08 1.51
N TRP A 382 10.79 4.41 1.32
CA TRP A 382 11.87 3.44 1.43
C TRP A 382 11.95 2.84 2.85
N VAL A 383 11.92 3.67 3.90
CA VAL A 383 11.88 3.21 5.30
C VAL A 383 10.62 2.37 5.56
N GLN A 384 9.47 2.77 5.05
CA GLN A 384 8.21 2.02 5.16
C GLN A 384 8.32 0.61 4.55
N ASN A 385 8.97 0.47 3.40
CA ASN A 385 9.14 -0.81 2.72
C ASN A 385 9.97 -1.82 3.54
N TRP A 386 10.86 -1.39 4.44
CA TRP A 386 11.52 -2.29 5.40
C TRP A 386 10.52 -3.04 6.28
N GLY A 387 9.49 -2.35 6.76
CA GLY A 387 8.42 -2.97 7.53
C GLY A 387 7.54 -3.90 6.70
N LEU A 388 7.14 -3.46 5.51
CA LEU A 388 6.33 -4.26 4.58
C LEU A 388 7.08 -5.52 4.11
N MET A 389 8.40 -5.50 4.08
CA MET A 389 9.25 -6.64 3.77
C MET A 389 9.47 -7.54 5.00
N GLY A 390 9.93 -6.99 6.11
CA GLY A 390 10.41 -7.77 7.25
C GLY A 390 9.29 -8.40 8.08
N VAL A 391 8.19 -7.67 8.28
CA VAL A 391 7.13 -8.10 9.20
C VAL A 391 6.35 -9.30 8.69
N PRO A 392 5.94 -9.42 7.41
CA PRO A 392 5.27 -10.63 6.93
C PRO A 392 6.13 -11.88 7.08
N ALA A 393 7.43 -11.80 6.81
CA ALA A 393 8.35 -12.90 7.00
C ALA A 393 8.45 -13.32 8.49
N LEU A 394 8.56 -12.33 9.39
CA LEU A 394 8.57 -12.55 10.83
C LEU A 394 7.30 -13.26 11.30
N ILE A 395 6.12 -12.78 10.90
CA ILE A 395 4.84 -13.36 11.32
C ILE A 395 4.69 -14.78 10.79
N GLY A 396 5.05 -15.05 9.52
CA GLY A 396 5.00 -16.40 8.96
C GLY A 396 5.90 -17.38 9.72
N TRP A 397 7.14 -16.98 10.01
CA TRP A 397 8.06 -17.79 10.81
C TRP A 397 7.56 -18.03 12.24
N VAL A 398 7.02 -17.01 12.91
CA VAL A 398 6.45 -17.12 14.26
C VAL A 398 5.26 -18.08 14.28
N LEU A 399 4.38 -18.01 13.28
CA LEU A 399 3.22 -18.89 13.17
C LEU A 399 3.64 -20.35 13.10
N ASP A 400 4.58 -20.70 12.22
CA ASP A 400 5.04 -22.08 12.07
C ASP A 400 5.82 -22.59 13.28
N LYS A 401 6.65 -21.74 13.88
CA LYS A 401 7.55 -22.19 14.93
C LYS A 401 6.91 -22.26 16.33
N TYR A 402 5.98 -21.35 16.62
CA TYR A 402 5.48 -21.15 17.97
C TYR A 402 3.96 -21.20 18.12
N CYS A 403 3.21 -21.19 17.01
CA CYS A 403 1.77 -20.97 17.07
C CYS A 403 0.92 -22.15 16.60
N ILE A 404 1.52 -23.25 16.14
CA ILE A 404 0.77 -24.43 15.73
C ILE A 404 0.19 -25.12 16.98
N THR A 405 -1.14 -25.26 17.02
CA THR A 405 -1.89 -25.88 18.13
C THR A 405 -2.42 -27.28 17.79
N GLY A 406 -2.33 -27.68 16.53
CA GLY A 406 -2.82 -28.93 16.02
C GLY A 406 -3.03 -28.91 14.52
N THR A 407 -3.75 -29.88 13.99
CA THR A 407 -4.10 -29.93 12.57
C THR A 407 -5.59 -30.19 12.41
N ARG A 408 -6.17 -29.69 11.32
CA ARG A 408 -7.53 -30.01 10.87
C ARG A 408 -7.48 -30.69 9.52
N LEU A 409 -8.43 -31.58 9.27
CA LEU A 409 -8.59 -32.23 7.99
C LEU A 409 -9.55 -31.38 7.11
N VAL A 410 -9.08 -30.94 5.95
CA VAL A 410 -9.88 -30.21 4.97
C VAL A 410 -9.76 -30.92 3.62
N ASP A 411 -10.84 -31.52 3.17
CA ASP A 411 -10.90 -32.30 1.91
C ASP A 411 -9.76 -33.35 1.78
N GLY A 412 -9.47 -34.08 2.87
CA GLY A 412 -8.43 -35.08 2.90
C GLY A 412 -7.01 -34.60 3.14
N VAL A 413 -6.77 -33.30 3.20
CA VAL A 413 -5.46 -32.70 3.47
C VAL A 413 -5.41 -32.21 4.92
N ARG A 414 -4.33 -32.53 5.62
CA ARG A 414 -4.08 -32.01 6.97
C ARG A 414 -3.42 -30.65 6.89
N ILE A 415 -4.11 -29.62 7.38
CA ILE A 415 -3.59 -28.26 7.46
C ILE A 415 -3.42 -27.85 8.93
N PRO A 416 -2.41 -27.00 9.27
CA PRO A 416 -2.20 -26.55 10.64
C PRO A 416 -3.35 -25.66 11.15
N ASN A 417 -3.58 -25.71 12.47
CA ASN A 417 -4.34 -24.70 13.19
C ASN A 417 -3.35 -23.80 13.92
N TYR A 418 -3.61 -22.49 13.88
CA TYR A 418 -2.73 -21.49 14.47
C TYR A 418 -3.38 -20.75 15.63
N ASN A 419 -2.61 -20.52 16.70
CA ASN A 419 -2.93 -19.56 17.75
C ASN A 419 -2.28 -18.20 17.41
N TYR A 420 -3.11 -17.21 17.12
CA TYR A 420 -2.65 -15.89 16.71
C TYR A 420 -2.25 -14.97 17.88
N THR A 421 -2.23 -15.43 19.13
CA THR A 421 -1.88 -14.59 20.29
C THR A 421 -0.53 -13.91 20.14
N ILE A 422 0.53 -14.69 19.82
CA ILE A 422 1.90 -14.12 19.66
C ILE A 422 1.98 -13.14 18.48
N PRO A 423 1.49 -13.44 17.27
CA PRO A 423 1.44 -12.48 16.19
C PRO A 423 0.73 -11.17 16.57
N MET A 424 -0.39 -11.24 17.27
CA MET A 424 -1.12 -10.04 17.70
C MET A 424 -0.35 -9.23 18.74
N LEU A 425 0.39 -9.87 19.64
CA LEU A 425 1.27 -9.18 20.58
C LEU A 425 2.45 -8.50 19.86
N ILE A 426 2.99 -9.09 18.79
CA ILE A 426 4.01 -8.44 17.96
C ILE A 426 3.45 -7.16 17.31
N PHE A 427 2.24 -7.22 16.73
CA PHE A 427 1.58 -6.03 16.19
C PHE A 427 1.26 -4.99 17.27
N THR A 428 0.87 -5.42 18.47
CA THR A 428 0.72 -4.53 19.64
C THR A 428 2.05 -3.82 19.95
N GLY A 429 3.17 -4.54 19.92
CA GLY A 429 4.52 -3.98 20.11
C GLY A 429 4.86 -2.89 19.11
N PHE A 430 4.56 -3.08 17.82
CA PHE A 430 4.71 -2.02 16.81
C PHE A 430 3.85 -0.81 17.14
N GLY A 431 2.62 -1.00 17.60
CA GLY A 431 1.74 0.09 18.06
C GLY A 431 2.33 0.86 19.22
N VAL A 432 2.90 0.16 20.24
CA VAL A 432 3.56 0.78 21.40
C VAL A 432 4.77 1.61 20.97
N LEU A 433 5.61 1.05 20.10
CA LEU A 433 6.74 1.79 19.55
C LEU A 433 6.27 3.02 18.74
N ALA A 434 5.24 2.87 17.90
CA ALA A 434 4.65 3.98 17.17
C ALA A 434 4.15 5.09 18.11
N LEU A 435 3.51 4.74 19.23
CA LEU A 435 3.05 5.67 20.25
C LEU A 435 4.23 6.45 20.88
N ILE A 436 5.32 5.77 21.20
CA ILE A 436 6.55 6.42 21.73
C ILE A 436 7.06 7.46 20.72
N PHE A 437 7.19 7.09 19.44
CA PHE A 437 7.67 8.01 18.42
C PHE A 437 6.68 9.15 18.12
N ALA A 438 5.38 8.94 18.27
CA ALA A 438 4.37 10.00 18.17
C ALA A 438 4.53 11.02 19.31
N PHE A 439 4.81 10.59 20.55
CA PHE A 439 5.13 11.50 21.66
C PHE A 439 6.45 12.23 21.45
N LEU A 440 7.49 11.55 20.96
CA LEU A 440 8.77 12.18 20.65
C LEU A 440 8.61 13.23 19.55
N LEU A 441 7.82 12.96 18.53
CA LEU A 441 7.49 13.91 17.46
C LEU A 441 6.78 15.14 18.03
N LYS A 442 5.79 14.93 18.92
CA LYS A 442 5.07 16.02 19.58
C LYS A 442 5.97 16.87 20.46
N ALA A 443 6.91 16.23 21.16
CA ALA A 443 7.91 16.93 21.98
C ALA A 443 8.89 17.75 21.11
N GLU A 444 9.34 17.20 20.00
CA GLU A 444 10.23 17.90 19.06
C GLU A 444 9.50 19.06 18.36
N ASP A 445 8.20 18.89 18.01
CA ASP A 445 7.37 19.97 17.48
C ASP A 445 7.30 21.16 18.44
N ARG A 446 7.06 20.91 19.73
CA ARG A 446 7.08 21.95 20.77
C ARG A 446 8.42 22.67 20.88
N LYS A 447 9.54 21.94 20.71
CA LYS A 447 10.87 22.48 20.81
C LYS A 447 11.29 23.29 19.58
N LYS A 448 10.88 22.83 18.39
CA LYS A 448 11.31 23.42 17.10
C LYS A 448 10.28 24.34 16.47
N GLY A 449 9.02 24.30 16.92
CA GLY A 449 7.97 25.14 16.40
C GLY A 449 7.54 24.77 14.98
N TYR A 450 7.51 23.49 14.60
CA TYR A 450 7.07 23.05 13.27
C TYR A 450 5.59 23.37 13.01
N GLY A 451 4.78 23.50 14.06
CA GLY A 451 3.35 23.81 13.95
C GLY A 451 2.49 22.59 13.59
N LEU A 452 2.90 21.37 14.00
CA LEU A 452 2.14 20.15 13.74
C LEU A 452 0.77 20.14 14.41
N GLU A 453 0.63 20.86 15.52
CA GLU A 453 -0.62 21.00 16.25
C GLU A 453 -1.52 22.15 15.73
N LEU A 454 -1.02 22.96 14.79
CA LEU A 454 -1.77 24.08 14.23
C LEU A 454 -2.60 23.63 13.02
N PRO A 455 -3.79 24.23 12.80
CA PRO A 455 -4.59 23.98 11.61
C PRO A 455 -3.86 24.42 10.34
N ASN A 456 -4.20 23.81 9.21
CA ASN A 456 -3.67 24.20 7.91
C ASN A 456 -4.47 25.36 7.32
N ILE A 457 -5.77 25.44 7.62
CA ILE A 457 -6.65 26.54 7.22
C ILE A 457 -6.73 27.50 8.40
N LYS A 458 -6.33 28.74 8.19
CA LYS A 458 -6.57 29.84 9.15
C LYS A 458 -7.96 30.39 8.83
N GLU A 459 -8.85 30.37 9.82
CA GLU A 459 -10.14 31.08 9.77
C GLU A 459 -9.92 32.58 9.80
#